data_852de9d89d96f3d953d5ed360c56fbe3
#
_entry.id   852de9d89d96f3d953d5ed360c56fbe3
#
_cell.length_a   1.000
_cell.length_b   1.000
_cell.length_c   1.000
_cell.angle_alpha   90.00
_cell.angle_beta   90.00
_cell.angle_gamma   90.00
#
_symmetry.space_group_name_H-M   'P 1'
#
loop_
_entity.id
_entity.type
_entity.pdbx_description
1 polymer ?
#
loop_
_entity_poly.entity_id
_entity_poly.type
_entity_poly.pdbx_seq_one_letter_code
_entity_poly.pdbx_strand_id
1 'polypeptide(L)'
;NKEANARAEVFLRDTLLPIFKRDLSEIIGQEATIYIEESDPQTINFEYPHIFTTESILQAIRLEIGALAAWTPAREKSVTPYTAECYPKAFDQATSTILTAAAERTFWEKVTILHHEANRPENLAMPKRYSRHYYDLYCIAHSENKNAAFEDLELLKKVVNFKMKFFPRKWAKYEEAIPGTIKLVPPAFRFDSLR
;
A
#
# COMPACT_ATOMS: atom_id res chain seq x y z
N ASN A 1 -8.38 -6.73 -16.63
CA ASN A 1 -8.40 -5.99 -15.34
C ASN A 1 -9.82 -5.76 -14.83
N LYS A 2 -10.77 -5.25 -15.63
CA LYS A 2 -12.16 -5.00 -15.17
C LYS A 2 -12.84 -6.26 -14.64
N GLU A 3 -12.72 -7.37 -15.34
CA GLU A 3 -13.33 -8.64 -14.93
C GLU A 3 -12.70 -9.20 -13.62
N ALA A 4 -11.39 -9.09 -13.44
CA ALA A 4 -10.72 -9.50 -12.22
C ALA A 4 -11.17 -8.65 -11.02
N ASN A 5 -11.30 -7.33 -11.21
CA ASN A 5 -11.81 -6.44 -10.18
C ASN A 5 -13.27 -6.74 -9.85
N ALA A 6 -14.14 -6.92 -10.84
CA ALA A 6 -15.54 -7.26 -10.61
C ALA A 6 -15.70 -8.58 -9.82
N ARG A 7 -14.90 -9.60 -10.13
CA ARG A 7 -14.89 -10.85 -9.34
C ARG A 7 -14.39 -10.63 -7.90
N ALA A 8 -13.38 -9.79 -7.72
CA ALA A 8 -12.89 -9.46 -6.38
C ALA A 8 -13.95 -8.71 -5.57
N GLU A 9 -14.66 -7.76 -6.16
CA GLU A 9 -15.73 -7.00 -5.49
C GLU A 9 -16.86 -7.91 -5.02
N VAL A 10 -17.29 -8.87 -5.87
CA VAL A 10 -18.28 -9.89 -5.49
C VAL A 10 -17.77 -10.74 -4.32
N PHE A 11 -16.53 -11.22 -4.40
CA PHE A 11 -15.93 -12.03 -3.33
C PHE A 11 -15.79 -11.25 -2.01
N LEU A 12 -15.39 -9.98 -2.08
CA LEU A 12 -15.29 -9.11 -0.91
C LEU A 12 -16.65 -8.93 -0.23
N ARG A 13 -17.69 -8.61 -1.02
CA ARG A 13 -19.04 -8.36 -0.51
C ARG A 13 -19.72 -9.62 0.00
N ASP A 14 -19.66 -10.71 -0.77
CA ASP A 14 -20.51 -11.89 -0.54
C ASP A 14 -19.81 -12.95 0.32
N THR A 15 -18.47 -12.89 0.46
CA THR A 15 -17.69 -13.88 1.22
C THR A 15 -16.93 -13.25 2.39
N LEU A 16 -16.03 -12.29 2.11
CA LEU A 16 -15.15 -11.77 3.16
C LEU A 16 -15.87 -10.86 4.16
N LEU A 17 -16.74 -9.97 3.70
CA LEU A 17 -17.47 -9.05 4.57
C LEU A 17 -18.31 -9.77 5.63
N PRO A 18 -19.10 -10.83 5.31
CA PRO A 18 -19.82 -11.61 6.30
C PRO A 18 -18.89 -12.30 7.32
N ILE A 19 -17.76 -12.84 6.88
CA ILE A 19 -16.77 -13.47 7.75
C ILE A 19 -16.22 -12.43 8.74
N PHE A 20 -15.75 -11.28 8.25
CA PHE A 20 -15.23 -10.24 9.12
C PHE A 20 -16.27 -9.69 10.10
N LYS A 21 -17.54 -9.53 9.67
CA LYS A 21 -18.61 -9.13 10.57
C LYS A 21 -18.80 -10.13 11.71
N ARG A 22 -18.84 -11.41 11.40
CA ARG A 22 -18.97 -12.47 12.41
C ARG A 22 -17.77 -12.48 13.35
N ASP A 23 -16.58 -12.64 12.82
CA ASP A 23 -15.38 -12.92 13.61
C ASP A 23 -14.96 -11.71 14.45
N LEU A 24 -15.02 -10.50 13.90
CA LEU A 24 -14.69 -9.30 14.66
C LEU A 24 -15.77 -8.97 15.71
N SER A 25 -17.05 -9.20 15.43
CA SER A 25 -18.11 -9.04 16.44
C SER A 25 -17.93 -10.00 17.60
N GLU A 26 -17.51 -11.25 17.34
CA GLU A 26 -17.20 -12.23 18.37
C GLU A 26 -16.01 -11.77 19.23
N ILE A 27 -14.92 -11.31 18.59
CA ILE A 27 -13.71 -10.85 19.30
C ILE A 27 -13.99 -9.63 20.19
N ILE A 28 -14.75 -8.65 19.70
CA ILE A 28 -15.03 -7.41 20.45
C ILE A 28 -16.23 -7.56 21.43
N GLY A 29 -16.95 -8.68 21.39
CA GLY A 29 -18.09 -8.95 22.26
C GLY A 29 -19.32 -8.09 21.99
N GLN A 30 -19.40 -7.44 20.83
CA GLN A 30 -20.53 -6.63 20.37
C GLN A 30 -20.59 -6.59 18.84
N GLU A 31 -21.70 -6.11 18.28
CA GLU A 31 -21.80 -5.97 16.81
C GLU A 31 -20.74 -5.00 16.27
N ALA A 32 -19.94 -5.47 15.31
CA ALA A 32 -18.91 -4.69 14.65
C ALA A 32 -19.50 -3.91 13.46
N THR A 33 -19.23 -2.60 13.40
CA THR A 33 -19.59 -1.77 12.24
C THR A 33 -18.58 -1.99 11.13
N ILE A 34 -18.95 -2.86 10.17
CA ILE A 34 -18.10 -3.22 9.03
C ILE A 34 -18.91 -3.09 7.75
N TYR A 35 -18.35 -2.37 6.77
CA TYR A 35 -19.04 -2.09 5.52
C TYR A 35 -18.10 -1.88 4.33
N ILE A 36 -18.66 -1.92 3.14
CA ILE A 36 -18.02 -1.55 1.88
C ILE A 36 -18.80 -0.38 1.30
N GLU A 37 -18.13 0.70 0.98
CA GLU A 37 -18.74 1.85 0.31
C GLU A 37 -18.95 1.56 -1.18
N GLU A 38 -20.06 2.02 -1.76
CA GLU A 38 -20.32 1.90 -3.19
C GLU A 38 -19.26 2.62 -4.05
N SER A 39 -18.73 3.72 -3.53
CA SER A 39 -17.69 4.52 -4.19
C SER A 39 -16.31 3.86 -4.16
N ASP A 40 -16.08 2.90 -3.24
CA ASP A 40 -14.80 2.20 -3.05
C ASP A 40 -15.03 0.70 -2.78
N PRO A 41 -15.51 -0.05 -3.81
CA PRO A 41 -15.97 -1.43 -3.65
C PRO A 41 -14.86 -2.45 -3.36
N GLN A 42 -13.59 -2.02 -3.36
CA GLN A 42 -12.44 -2.86 -3.05
C GLN A 42 -11.87 -2.61 -1.65
N THR A 43 -12.56 -1.83 -0.82
CA THR A 43 -12.15 -1.53 0.56
C THR A 43 -13.23 -1.96 1.55
N ILE A 44 -12.83 -2.80 2.52
CA ILE A 44 -13.63 -3.11 3.70
C ILE A 44 -13.23 -2.13 4.79
N ASN A 45 -14.19 -1.39 5.31
CA ASN A 45 -14.02 -0.45 6.42
C ASN A 45 -14.49 -1.12 7.73
N PHE A 46 -13.66 -1.04 8.76
CA PHE A 46 -14.01 -1.44 10.12
C PHE A 46 -13.92 -0.22 11.03
N GLU A 47 -15.06 0.27 11.51
CA GLU A 47 -15.13 1.31 12.52
C GLU A 47 -14.94 0.68 13.90
N TYR A 48 -13.82 1.01 14.53
CA TYR A 48 -13.55 0.51 15.88
C TYR A 48 -14.16 1.44 16.94
N PRO A 49 -14.52 0.92 18.12
CA PRO A 49 -14.95 1.74 19.23
C PRO A 49 -13.90 2.79 19.59
N HIS A 50 -14.31 4.05 19.69
CA HIS A 50 -13.42 5.15 20.00
C HIS A 50 -14.00 6.04 21.11
N ILE A 51 -13.11 6.59 21.94
CA ILE A 51 -13.48 7.49 23.05
C ILE A 51 -13.27 8.96 22.64
N PHE A 52 -12.24 9.19 21.79
CA PHE A 52 -11.86 10.53 21.35
C PHE A 52 -12.34 10.78 19.93
N THR A 53 -12.92 11.94 19.69
CA THR A 53 -13.23 12.41 18.33
C THR A 53 -12.17 13.40 17.87
N THR A 54 -11.68 13.21 16.66
CA THR A 54 -10.74 14.14 16.02
C THR A 54 -11.01 14.19 14.52
N GLU A 55 -11.00 15.38 13.96
CA GLU A 55 -11.19 15.57 12.52
C GLU A 55 -9.97 15.14 11.70
N SER A 56 -8.80 14.98 12.34
CA SER A 56 -7.54 14.68 11.67
C SER A 56 -7.28 13.18 11.46
N ILE A 57 -7.98 12.30 12.17
CA ILE A 57 -7.78 10.85 12.13
C ILE A 57 -9.08 10.16 11.75
N LEU A 58 -9.02 9.35 10.69
CA LEU A 58 -10.13 8.47 10.34
C LEU A 58 -10.30 7.40 11.44
N GLN A 59 -11.50 7.34 12.02
CA GLN A 59 -11.83 6.41 13.11
C GLN A 59 -12.20 5.02 12.57
N ALA A 60 -11.47 4.56 11.57
CA ALA A 60 -11.69 3.27 10.94
C ALA A 60 -10.38 2.65 10.45
N ILE A 61 -10.33 1.32 10.48
CA ILE A 61 -9.32 0.54 9.78
C ILE A 61 -9.84 0.23 8.39
N ARG A 62 -9.05 0.56 7.36
CA ARG A 62 -9.38 0.30 5.96
C ARG A 62 -8.55 -0.86 5.44
N LEU A 63 -9.22 -1.91 4.97
CA LEU A 63 -8.61 -3.06 4.32
C LEU A 63 -8.80 -2.93 2.80
N GLU A 64 -7.81 -2.37 2.12
CA GLU A 64 -7.79 -2.23 0.67
C GLU A 64 -7.34 -3.55 0.04
N ILE A 65 -8.24 -4.25 -0.66
CA ILE A 65 -8.03 -5.60 -1.17
C ILE A 65 -8.15 -5.60 -2.70
N GLY A 66 -7.00 -5.54 -3.36
CA GLY A 66 -6.93 -5.48 -4.82
C GLY A 66 -6.69 -6.85 -5.47
N ALA A 67 -7.43 -7.16 -6.53
CA ALA A 67 -7.24 -8.37 -7.35
C ALA A 67 -5.92 -8.37 -8.15
N LEU A 68 -5.31 -7.21 -8.35
CA LEU A 68 -4.11 -6.99 -9.16
C LEU A 68 -2.94 -6.55 -8.28
N ALA A 69 -2.58 -7.37 -7.32
CA ALA A 69 -1.40 -7.16 -6.52
C ALA A 69 -0.31 -8.17 -6.91
N ALA A 70 0.86 -7.67 -7.27
CA ALA A 70 2.06 -8.49 -7.34
C ALA A 70 2.78 -8.38 -5.99
N TRP A 71 2.69 -9.42 -5.18
CA TRP A 71 3.16 -9.44 -3.80
C TRP A 71 4.44 -10.27 -3.58
N THR A 72 4.95 -10.92 -4.63
CA THR A 72 6.18 -11.72 -4.54
C THR A 72 7.43 -10.90 -4.91
N PRO A 73 8.55 -11.07 -4.20
CA PRO A 73 8.71 -11.95 -3.03
C PRO A 73 7.95 -11.44 -1.81
N ALA A 74 7.53 -12.39 -0.95
CA ALA A 74 6.88 -12.11 0.31
C ALA A 74 7.57 -12.88 1.43
N ARG A 75 7.50 -12.36 2.66
CA ARG A 75 8.07 -12.97 3.86
C ARG A 75 7.14 -12.76 5.04
N GLU A 76 7.14 -13.71 5.95
CA GLU A 76 6.52 -13.51 7.26
C GLU A 76 7.29 -12.46 8.06
N LYS A 77 6.57 -11.52 8.64
CA LYS A 77 7.10 -10.48 9.51
C LYS A 77 6.24 -10.36 10.76
N SER A 78 6.89 -10.22 11.90
CA SER A 78 6.24 -9.89 13.15
C SER A 78 5.97 -8.39 13.20
N VAL A 79 4.72 -8.03 13.49
CA VAL A 79 4.26 -6.65 13.62
C VAL A 79 3.80 -6.43 15.06
N THR A 80 4.38 -5.45 15.72
CA THR A 80 4.03 -5.04 17.08
C THR A 80 3.55 -3.58 17.04
N PRO A 81 2.36 -3.25 17.55
CA PRO A 81 1.92 -1.86 17.67
C PRO A 81 2.84 -1.05 18.57
N TYR A 82 3.11 0.21 18.24
CA TYR A 82 3.91 1.10 19.10
C TYR A 82 3.34 1.24 20.52
N THR A 83 2.00 1.20 20.65
CA THR A 83 1.34 1.20 21.95
C THR A 83 1.67 -0.03 22.80
N ALA A 84 1.89 -1.19 22.18
CA ALA A 84 2.29 -2.41 22.90
C ALA A 84 3.73 -2.36 23.40
N GLU A 85 4.61 -1.60 22.76
CA GLU A 85 5.97 -1.36 23.26
C GLU A 85 5.94 -0.54 24.57
N CYS A 86 5.03 0.44 24.67
CA CYS A 86 4.87 1.28 25.85
C CYS A 86 4.00 0.63 26.95
N TYR A 87 2.98 -0.13 26.54
CA TYR A 87 1.98 -0.70 27.45
C TYR A 87 1.76 -2.21 27.20
N PRO A 88 2.80 -3.05 27.33
CA PRO A 88 2.72 -4.47 26.94
C PRO A 88 1.66 -5.26 27.72
N LYS A 89 1.32 -4.85 28.94
CA LYS A 89 0.30 -5.50 29.78
C LYS A 89 -1.14 -5.20 29.35
N ALA A 90 -1.35 -4.25 28.45
CA ALA A 90 -2.67 -3.91 27.90
C ALA A 90 -3.07 -4.80 26.72
N PHE A 91 -2.22 -5.74 26.30
CA PHE A 91 -2.43 -6.60 25.15
C PHE A 91 -2.33 -8.06 25.56
N ASP A 92 -3.34 -8.86 25.26
CA ASP A 92 -3.27 -10.33 25.40
C ASP A 92 -2.29 -10.92 24.37
N GLN A 93 -2.27 -10.36 23.17
CA GLN A 93 -1.32 -10.68 22.10
C GLN A 93 -0.75 -9.41 21.49
N ALA A 94 0.43 -9.02 21.92
CA ALA A 94 1.10 -7.79 21.47
C ALA A 94 1.67 -7.86 20.05
N THR A 95 1.95 -9.06 19.54
CA THR A 95 2.64 -9.27 18.26
C THR A 95 1.86 -10.22 17.37
N SER A 96 1.70 -9.85 16.10
CA SER A 96 1.08 -10.69 15.08
C SER A 96 2.08 -10.98 13.96
N THR A 97 2.08 -12.23 13.47
CA THR A 97 2.88 -12.61 12.29
C THR A 97 2.02 -12.47 11.03
N ILE A 98 2.51 -11.68 10.08
CA ILE A 98 1.79 -11.35 8.85
C ILE A 98 2.69 -11.64 7.66
N LEU A 99 2.15 -12.28 6.62
CA LEU A 99 2.82 -12.43 5.34
C LEU A 99 2.78 -11.08 4.60
N THR A 100 3.94 -10.47 4.44
CA THR A 100 4.09 -9.14 3.84
C THR A 100 4.93 -9.18 2.56
N ALA A 101 4.67 -8.24 1.64
CA ALA A 101 5.59 -8.02 0.53
C ALA A 101 6.98 -7.66 1.06
N ALA A 102 8.02 -8.23 0.49
CA ALA A 102 9.39 -7.99 0.91
C ALA A 102 9.80 -6.52 0.66
N ALA A 103 10.72 -6.00 1.50
CA ALA A 103 11.15 -4.60 1.43
C ALA A 103 11.78 -4.24 0.07
N GLU A 104 12.55 -5.15 -0.53
CA GLU A 104 13.11 -4.99 -1.88
C GLU A 104 12.02 -4.87 -2.95
N ARG A 105 10.90 -5.59 -2.79
CA ARG A 105 9.74 -5.44 -3.66
C ARG A 105 9.12 -4.06 -3.51
N THR A 106 8.85 -3.66 -2.28
CA THR A 106 8.29 -2.34 -1.95
C THR A 106 9.20 -1.23 -2.47
N PHE A 107 10.52 -1.36 -2.33
CA PHE A 107 11.50 -0.42 -2.85
C PHE A 107 11.31 -0.20 -4.35
N TRP A 108 11.35 -1.26 -5.17
CA TRP A 108 11.23 -1.13 -6.62
C TRP A 108 9.85 -0.67 -7.08
N GLU A 109 8.80 -1.00 -6.35
CA GLU A 109 7.47 -0.42 -6.62
C GLU A 109 7.43 1.09 -6.39
N LYS A 110 8.02 1.59 -5.29
CA LYS A 110 8.10 3.03 -5.03
C LYS A 110 8.99 3.73 -6.04
N VAL A 111 10.13 3.14 -6.39
CA VAL A 111 11.02 3.64 -7.44
C VAL A 111 10.28 3.81 -8.77
N THR A 112 9.51 2.79 -9.21
CA THR A 112 8.76 2.85 -10.46
C THR A 112 7.58 3.83 -10.40
N ILE A 113 6.96 4.03 -9.22
CA ILE A 113 5.96 5.08 -9.01
C ILE A 113 6.58 6.47 -9.15
N LEU A 114 7.74 6.72 -8.55
CA LEU A 114 8.43 8.01 -8.66
C LEU A 114 8.92 8.28 -10.08
N HIS A 115 9.45 7.25 -10.77
CA HIS A 115 9.81 7.34 -12.17
C HIS A 115 8.62 7.73 -13.06
N HIS A 116 7.48 7.08 -12.85
CA HIS A 116 6.22 7.39 -13.48
C HIS A 116 5.84 8.87 -13.26
N GLU A 117 5.86 9.34 -12.00
CA GLU A 117 5.48 10.71 -11.67
C GLU A 117 6.49 11.75 -12.20
N ALA A 118 7.78 11.43 -12.23
CA ALA A 118 8.80 12.30 -12.81
C ALA A 118 8.60 12.54 -14.33
N ASN A 119 7.91 11.63 -15.01
CA ASN A 119 7.55 11.74 -16.42
C ASN A 119 6.11 12.24 -16.65
N ARG A 120 5.35 12.60 -15.60
CA ARG A 120 3.97 13.06 -15.71
C ARG A 120 3.88 14.36 -16.51
N PRO A 121 3.01 14.43 -17.55
CA PRO A 121 2.77 15.65 -18.31
C PRO A 121 2.35 16.83 -17.43
N GLU A 122 2.77 18.03 -17.80
CA GLU A 122 2.52 19.25 -17.01
C GLU A 122 1.02 19.52 -16.82
N ASN A 123 0.21 19.25 -17.84
CA ASN A 123 -1.25 19.43 -17.81
C ASN A 123 -2.00 18.43 -16.94
N LEU A 124 -1.32 17.41 -16.36
CA LEU A 124 -1.93 16.46 -15.45
C LEU A 124 -1.51 16.76 -14.00
N ALA A 125 -2.49 17.07 -13.15
CA ALA A 125 -2.22 17.30 -11.73
C ALA A 125 -1.54 16.10 -11.06
N MET A 126 -0.58 16.38 -10.16
CA MET A 126 0.04 15.35 -9.33
C MET A 126 -0.95 14.89 -8.26
N PRO A 127 -1.08 13.59 -8.00
CA PRO A 127 -1.91 13.11 -6.91
C PRO A 127 -1.39 13.61 -5.55
N LYS A 128 -2.31 13.87 -4.61
CA LYS A 128 -1.96 14.31 -3.26
C LYS A 128 -1.15 13.24 -2.50
N ARG A 129 -0.33 13.69 -1.55
CA ARG A 129 0.43 12.82 -0.62
C ARG A 129 1.48 11.93 -1.28
N TYR A 130 2.00 12.29 -2.45
CA TYR A 130 3.05 11.51 -3.12
C TYR A 130 4.42 11.62 -2.44
N SER A 131 4.64 12.64 -1.61
CA SER A 131 5.84 12.77 -0.76
C SER A 131 6.10 11.53 0.11
N ARG A 132 5.06 10.79 0.50
CA ARG A 132 5.20 9.54 1.26
C ARG A 132 6.06 8.48 0.55
N HIS A 133 6.06 8.45 -0.78
CA HIS A 133 6.87 7.48 -1.53
C HIS A 133 8.37 7.77 -1.45
N TYR A 134 8.75 9.05 -1.36
CA TYR A 134 10.14 9.43 -1.09
C TYR A 134 10.56 9.04 0.33
N TYR A 135 9.68 9.24 1.30
CA TYR A 135 9.91 8.82 2.67
C TYR A 135 10.09 7.30 2.79
N ASP A 136 9.24 6.52 2.13
CA ASP A 136 9.36 5.06 2.09
C ASP A 136 10.71 4.62 1.50
N LEU A 137 11.13 5.23 0.39
CA LEU A 137 12.44 4.94 -0.21
C LEU A 137 13.59 5.32 0.71
N TYR A 138 13.50 6.48 1.36
CA TYR A 138 14.50 6.93 2.33
C TYR A 138 14.62 5.92 3.47
N CYS A 139 13.53 5.48 4.05
CA CYS A 139 13.53 4.51 5.14
C CYS A 139 14.16 3.18 4.71
N ILE A 140 13.79 2.64 3.55
CA ILE A 140 14.35 1.37 3.06
C ILE A 140 15.85 1.52 2.74
N ALA A 141 16.25 2.64 2.13
CA ALA A 141 17.65 2.91 1.81
C ALA A 141 18.56 3.11 3.05
N HIS A 142 17.97 3.36 4.22
CA HIS A 142 18.68 3.48 5.50
C HIS A 142 18.44 2.28 6.43
N SER A 143 17.77 1.24 5.97
CA SER A 143 17.51 0.01 6.71
C SER A 143 18.51 -1.10 6.38
N GLU A 144 18.46 -2.19 7.13
CA GLU A 144 19.20 -3.43 6.85
C GLU A 144 18.86 -4.05 5.48
N ASN A 145 17.69 -3.72 4.91
CA ASN A 145 17.23 -4.23 3.62
C ASN A 145 17.85 -3.49 2.41
N LYS A 146 18.66 -2.46 2.64
CA LYS A 146 19.25 -1.62 1.59
C LYS A 146 19.94 -2.43 0.49
N ASN A 147 20.87 -3.32 0.88
CA ASN A 147 21.67 -4.05 -0.08
C ASN A 147 20.82 -5.03 -0.90
N ALA A 148 19.95 -5.78 -0.22
CA ALA A 148 19.02 -6.70 -0.87
C ALA A 148 18.09 -5.97 -1.87
N ALA A 149 17.66 -4.75 -1.54
CA ALA A 149 16.84 -3.94 -2.45
C ALA A 149 17.63 -3.48 -3.67
N PHE A 150 18.83 -2.93 -3.49
CA PHE A 150 19.62 -2.32 -4.57
C PHE A 150 20.21 -3.34 -5.54
N GLU A 151 20.53 -4.54 -5.07
CA GLU A 151 21.18 -5.59 -5.85
C GLU A 151 20.18 -6.39 -6.72
N ASP A 152 18.88 -6.44 -6.34
CA ASP A 152 17.88 -7.23 -7.07
C ASP A 152 17.31 -6.48 -8.28
N LEU A 153 18.16 -6.31 -9.31
CA LEU A 153 17.76 -5.69 -10.59
C LEU A 153 16.80 -6.57 -11.41
N GLU A 154 16.80 -7.88 -11.18
CA GLU A 154 15.83 -8.78 -11.82
C GLU A 154 14.42 -8.55 -11.26
N LEU A 155 14.30 -8.22 -9.99
CA LEU A 155 13.03 -7.80 -9.39
C LEU A 155 12.54 -6.47 -9.97
N LEU A 156 13.44 -5.49 -10.20
CA LEU A 156 13.08 -4.27 -10.90
C LEU A 156 12.46 -4.57 -12.26
N LYS A 157 13.06 -5.44 -13.07
CA LYS A 157 12.52 -5.84 -14.38
C LYS A 157 11.12 -6.45 -14.25
N LYS A 158 10.90 -7.32 -13.25
CA LYS A 158 9.59 -7.92 -12.98
C LYS A 158 8.56 -6.87 -12.60
N VAL A 159 8.92 -5.87 -11.78
CA VAL A 159 8.05 -4.76 -11.39
C VAL A 159 7.69 -3.90 -12.61
N VAL A 160 8.67 -3.53 -13.42
CA VAL A 160 8.47 -2.75 -14.65
C VAL A 160 7.53 -3.49 -15.61
N ASN A 161 7.78 -4.75 -15.89
CA ASN A 161 6.92 -5.58 -16.75
C ASN A 161 5.49 -5.68 -16.22
N PHE A 162 5.33 -5.82 -14.91
CA PHE A 162 4.02 -5.80 -14.27
C PHE A 162 3.29 -4.47 -14.48
N LYS A 163 4.00 -3.33 -14.28
CA LYS A 163 3.43 -2.00 -14.50
C LYS A 163 3.04 -1.77 -15.96
N MET A 164 3.89 -2.16 -16.91
CA MET A 164 3.60 -2.07 -18.34
C MET A 164 2.36 -2.89 -18.73
N LYS A 165 2.21 -4.08 -18.16
CA LYS A 165 1.09 -4.98 -18.47
C LYS A 165 -0.23 -4.55 -17.84
N PHE A 166 -0.23 -4.15 -16.57
CA PHE A 166 -1.44 -3.94 -15.79
C PHE A 166 -1.81 -2.48 -15.57
N PHE A 167 -0.83 -1.57 -15.66
CA PHE A 167 -1.01 -0.12 -15.47
C PHE A 167 -0.40 0.69 -16.63
N PRO A 168 -0.68 0.34 -17.89
CA PRO A 168 -0.02 0.97 -19.03
C PRO A 168 -0.35 2.47 -19.10
N ARG A 169 0.68 3.29 -19.23
CA ARG A 169 0.58 4.73 -19.48
C ARG A 169 1.77 5.15 -20.35
N LYS A 170 1.51 5.66 -21.56
CA LYS A 170 2.56 6.06 -22.51
C LYS A 170 3.55 7.05 -21.91
N TRP A 171 3.06 8.02 -21.14
CA TRP A 171 3.90 9.05 -20.56
C TRP A 171 4.71 8.58 -19.33
N ALA A 172 4.38 7.43 -18.75
CA ALA A 172 5.10 6.89 -17.61
C ALA A 172 6.49 6.39 -17.95
N LYS A 173 6.73 6.05 -19.23
CA LYS A 173 8.01 5.58 -19.76
C LYS A 173 8.63 4.47 -18.93
N TYR A 174 7.83 3.49 -18.57
CA TYR A 174 8.28 2.38 -17.71
C TYR A 174 9.46 1.61 -18.33
N GLU A 175 9.59 1.59 -19.66
CA GLU A 175 10.72 1.01 -20.39
C GLU A 175 12.06 1.71 -20.10
N GLU A 176 12.00 2.99 -19.68
CA GLU A 176 13.18 3.76 -19.25
C GLU A 176 13.48 3.60 -17.75
N ALA A 177 12.67 2.85 -16.98
CA ALA A 177 12.87 2.62 -15.56
C ALA A 177 13.91 1.52 -15.30
N ILE A 178 15.13 1.77 -15.78
CA ILE A 178 16.30 0.90 -15.65
C ILE A 178 17.49 1.69 -15.08
N PRO A 179 18.52 1.04 -14.52
CA PRO A 179 19.71 1.73 -14.03
C PRO A 179 20.31 2.64 -15.10
N GLY A 180 20.61 3.88 -14.74
CA GLY A 180 21.17 4.90 -15.63
C GLY A 180 20.14 5.84 -16.28
N THR A 181 18.88 5.42 -16.43
CA THR A 181 17.81 6.26 -17.03
C THR A 181 16.62 6.51 -16.11
N ILE A 182 16.56 5.78 -15.00
CA ILE A 182 15.51 5.94 -14.00
C ILE A 182 15.48 7.36 -13.42
N LYS A 183 14.30 7.96 -13.34
CA LYS A 183 14.09 9.30 -12.79
C LYS A 183 13.31 9.20 -11.50
N LEU A 184 13.82 9.76 -10.43
CA LEU A 184 13.14 9.79 -9.15
C LEU A 184 12.66 11.21 -8.79
N VAL A 185 13.39 12.23 -9.23
CA VAL A 185 13.08 13.63 -8.92
C VAL A 185 12.22 14.22 -10.04
N PRO A 186 11.02 14.72 -9.72
CA PRO A 186 10.17 15.38 -10.71
C PRO A 186 10.75 16.72 -11.13
N PRO A 187 10.27 17.32 -12.22
CA PRO A 187 10.64 18.69 -12.60
C PRO A 187 10.39 19.70 -11.48
N ALA A 188 11.21 20.74 -11.39
CA ALA A 188 11.18 21.71 -10.28
C ALA A 188 9.80 22.37 -10.04
N PHE A 189 9.03 22.63 -11.11
CA PHE A 189 7.67 23.19 -11.01
C PHE A 189 6.68 22.28 -10.25
N ARG A 190 7.04 21.01 -10.00
CA ARG A 190 6.22 20.06 -9.22
C ARG A 190 6.51 20.07 -7.72
N PHE A 191 7.58 20.73 -7.26
CA PHE A 191 8.00 20.63 -5.86
C PHE A 191 6.95 21.13 -4.87
N ASP A 192 6.22 22.19 -5.21
CA ASP A 192 5.15 22.68 -4.36
C ASP A 192 3.95 21.71 -4.25
N SER A 193 3.77 20.85 -5.24
CA SER A 193 2.73 19.81 -5.23
C SER A 193 3.09 18.59 -4.36
N LEU A 194 4.32 18.51 -3.84
CA LEU A 194 4.79 17.44 -2.95
C LEU A 194 4.56 17.73 -1.47
N ARG A 195 4.13 18.95 -1.14
CA ARG A 195 3.86 19.41 0.24
C ARG A 195 2.52 18.96 0.79
#